data_95da2902539f12cfca3bd77429e2d83e
#
_entry.id   95da2902539f12cfca3bd77429e2d83e
#
_cell.length_a   1.000
_cell.length_b   1.000
_cell.length_c   1.000
_cell.angle_alpha   90.00
_cell.angle_beta   90.00
_cell.angle_gamma   90.00
#
_symmetry.space_group_name_H-M   'P 1'
#
loop_
_entity.id
_entity.type
_entity.pdbx_description
1 polymer ?
#
loop_
_entity_poly.entity_id
_entity_poly.type
_entity_poly.pdbx_seq_one_letter_code
_entity_poly.pdbx_strand_id
1 'polypeptide(L)'
;MSYQKDELSPRRFGALADNVDIYPFTKPEETIEHIGDADVVICNKVLITKEVLDACPNIKYIGVLATGFNNVDIEAAAARGIPVCNAGSYSTDAVSQLVYAYILDHFNRVSLYSMEVRLDKWETAPAFSYFPYPTGELRGKTLGIIGYGKIGKQVAAIGAAFGMRIMISTRTEPENCPYTVTSKEELFRYSDIITLHCPLTEETEGLINKKTLALMKESAILINTSRGGTVVEKDLAEALNHDMLAAAYLDVLAQEPMSPDTPLKHAKNCVITPHIGWVPLEARKRLLDITEDNLRGWQSQNPQHVVNPDYARAEKE
;
A
#
# COMPACT_ATOMS: atom_id res chain seq x y z
N MET A 1 -15.92 -20.33 0.09
CA MET A 1 -15.43 -20.23 -1.29
C MET A 1 -14.07 -20.88 -1.35
N SER A 2 -13.96 -22.07 -1.98
CA SER A 2 -12.68 -22.74 -2.23
C SER A 2 -12.00 -22.00 -3.38
N TYR A 3 -11.18 -21.01 -3.06
CA TYR A 3 -10.25 -20.47 -4.05
C TYR A 3 -9.31 -21.60 -4.49
N GLN A 4 -9.09 -21.70 -5.80
CA GLN A 4 -8.19 -22.68 -6.42
C GLN A 4 -6.82 -22.57 -5.74
N LYS A 5 -6.57 -23.47 -4.76
CA LYS A 5 -5.36 -23.45 -3.92
C LYS A 5 -4.08 -23.58 -4.74
N ASP A 6 -4.15 -24.22 -5.92
CA ASP A 6 -2.99 -24.54 -6.74
C ASP A 6 -2.40 -23.33 -7.48
N GLU A 7 -3.22 -22.36 -7.93
CA GLU A 7 -2.73 -21.20 -8.70
C GLU A 7 -1.93 -20.17 -7.87
N LEU A 8 -2.12 -20.18 -6.53
CA LEU A 8 -1.40 -19.31 -5.61
C LEU A 8 -0.38 -20.09 -4.75
N SER A 9 -0.08 -21.33 -5.13
CA SER A 9 0.85 -22.15 -4.38
C SER A 9 2.29 -21.75 -4.67
N PRO A 10 3.13 -21.47 -3.64
CA PRO A 10 4.56 -21.30 -3.81
C PRO A 10 5.27 -22.56 -4.38
N ARG A 11 4.61 -23.73 -4.38
CA ARG A 11 5.14 -24.96 -4.99
C ARG A 11 5.44 -24.83 -6.47
N ARG A 12 4.89 -23.80 -7.15
CA ARG A 12 5.22 -23.49 -8.55
C ARG A 12 6.71 -23.19 -8.76
N PHE A 13 7.42 -22.70 -7.74
CA PHE A 13 8.87 -22.50 -7.80
C PHE A 13 9.67 -23.80 -7.84
N GLY A 14 9.07 -24.96 -7.52
CA GLY A 14 9.70 -26.26 -7.62
C GLY A 14 10.12 -26.67 -9.04
N ALA A 15 9.63 -25.98 -10.07
CA ALA A 15 10.12 -26.16 -11.44
C ALA A 15 11.45 -25.43 -11.71
N LEU A 16 11.90 -24.57 -10.77
CA LEU A 16 13.07 -23.68 -10.89
C LEU A 16 14.17 -24.00 -9.88
N ALA A 17 13.96 -24.99 -9.01
CA ALA A 17 14.88 -25.37 -7.96
C ALA A 17 14.80 -26.90 -7.72
N ASP A 18 15.92 -27.51 -7.31
CA ASP A 18 15.97 -28.94 -6.99
C ASP A 18 15.18 -29.26 -5.69
N ASN A 19 15.24 -28.33 -4.71
CA ASN A 19 14.52 -28.42 -3.44
C ASN A 19 13.84 -27.10 -3.14
N VAL A 20 12.63 -27.15 -2.55
CA VAL A 20 11.87 -25.98 -2.12
C VAL A 20 11.27 -26.22 -0.75
N ASP A 21 11.76 -25.49 0.24
CA ASP A 21 11.18 -25.46 1.58
C ASP A 21 10.24 -24.24 1.70
N ILE A 22 9.05 -24.48 2.23
CA ILE A 22 8.00 -23.47 2.32
C ILE A 22 7.58 -23.29 3.78
N TYR A 23 7.80 -22.10 4.31
CA TYR A 23 7.40 -21.70 5.64
C TYR A 23 6.24 -20.71 5.54
N PRO A 24 5.03 -21.06 6.02
CA PRO A 24 3.85 -20.17 5.94
C PRO A 24 3.99 -18.91 6.81
N PHE A 25 4.86 -18.99 7.83
CA PHE A 25 5.21 -17.91 8.73
C PHE A 25 6.63 -18.14 9.28
N THR A 26 7.39 -17.06 9.43
CA THR A 26 8.76 -17.09 10.00
C THR A 26 8.89 -15.97 11.00
N LYS A 27 9.18 -16.28 12.26
CA LYS A 27 9.50 -15.27 13.27
C LYS A 27 10.93 -14.77 13.07
N PRO A 28 11.28 -13.57 13.58
CA PRO A 28 12.63 -13.04 13.44
C PRO A 28 13.73 -13.98 13.91
N GLU A 29 13.52 -14.68 15.04
CA GLU A 29 14.43 -15.63 15.62
C GLU A 29 14.58 -16.96 14.83
N GLU A 30 13.60 -17.27 13.97
CA GLU A 30 13.58 -18.49 13.14
C GLU A 30 14.19 -18.23 11.75
N THR A 31 14.46 -16.97 11.37
CA THR A 31 14.85 -16.59 10.00
C THR A 31 16.11 -17.32 9.53
N ILE A 32 17.15 -17.38 10.36
CA ILE A 32 18.43 -18.04 10.02
C ILE A 32 18.23 -19.55 9.86
N GLU A 33 17.48 -20.18 10.79
CA GLU A 33 17.19 -21.61 10.74
C GLU A 33 16.40 -21.99 9.49
N HIS A 34 15.37 -21.20 9.15
CA HIS A 34 14.52 -21.43 7.98
C HIS A 34 15.25 -21.20 6.65
N ILE A 35 16.23 -20.31 6.59
CA ILE A 35 17.07 -20.12 5.41
C ILE A 35 18.06 -21.27 5.26
N GLY A 36 18.72 -21.67 6.35
CA GLY A 36 19.68 -22.78 6.35
C GLY A 36 20.75 -22.62 5.27
N ASP A 37 20.88 -23.62 4.43
CA ASP A 37 21.85 -23.68 3.32
C ASP A 37 21.29 -23.21 1.97
N ALA A 38 20.11 -22.58 1.94
CA ALA A 38 19.46 -22.15 0.72
C ALA A 38 20.30 -21.09 -0.03
N ASP A 39 20.40 -21.24 -1.35
CA ASP A 39 21.04 -20.25 -2.23
C ASP A 39 20.03 -19.24 -2.82
N VAL A 40 18.73 -19.53 -2.75
CA VAL A 40 17.64 -18.62 -3.17
C VAL A 40 16.68 -18.42 -2.01
N VAL A 41 16.43 -17.17 -1.68
CA VAL A 41 15.43 -16.77 -0.66
C VAL A 41 14.32 -16.00 -1.32
N ILE A 42 13.08 -16.47 -1.20
CA ILE A 42 11.88 -15.73 -1.61
C ILE A 42 11.06 -15.43 -0.36
N CYS A 43 10.90 -14.14 -0.02
CA CYS A 43 10.29 -13.75 1.23
C CYS A 43 9.21 -12.67 1.07
N ASN A 44 8.28 -12.62 2.05
CA ASN A 44 7.36 -11.53 2.23
C ASN A 44 7.40 -11.08 3.69
N LYS A 45 7.77 -9.82 3.94
CA LYS A 45 7.85 -9.19 5.28
C LYS A 45 8.80 -9.88 6.29
N VAL A 46 9.59 -10.86 5.89
CA VAL A 46 10.67 -11.43 6.71
C VAL A 46 11.86 -10.48 6.66
N LEU A 47 12.43 -10.18 7.81
CA LEU A 47 13.60 -9.30 7.92
C LEU A 47 14.87 -10.04 7.48
N ILE A 48 15.50 -9.57 6.42
CA ILE A 48 16.81 -10.05 5.96
C ILE A 48 17.82 -8.95 6.25
N THR A 49 18.33 -8.99 7.48
CA THR A 49 19.32 -8.00 7.97
C THR A 49 20.74 -8.42 7.58
N LYS A 50 21.71 -7.54 7.83
CA LYS A 50 23.12 -7.86 7.68
C LYS A 50 23.52 -9.11 8.48
N GLU A 51 23.04 -9.25 9.71
CA GLU A 51 23.32 -10.40 10.59
C GLU A 51 22.78 -11.70 9.99
N VAL A 52 21.57 -11.67 9.38
CA VAL A 52 21.00 -12.83 8.67
C VAL A 52 21.87 -13.20 7.46
N LEU A 53 22.30 -12.20 6.69
CA LEU A 53 23.17 -12.42 5.55
C LEU A 53 24.56 -12.93 5.98
N ASP A 54 25.09 -12.50 7.14
CA ASP A 54 26.35 -12.99 7.70
C ASP A 54 26.24 -14.47 8.11
N ALA A 55 25.09 -14.87 8.68
CA ALA A 55 24.84 -16.24 9.14
C ALA A 55 24.49 -17.21 8.00
N CYS A 56 23.98 -16.71 6.85
CA CYS A 56 23.56 -17.51 5.72
C CYS A 56 24.41 -17.18 4.45
N PRO A 57 25.70 -17.59 4.41
CA PRO A 57 26.63 -17.16 3.35
C PRO A 57 26.33 -17.77 1.98
N ASN A 58 25.46 -18.78 1.89
CA ASN A 58 25.13 -19.45 0.63
C ASN A 58 24.10 -18.67 -0.22
N ILE A 59 23.45 -17.65 0.34
CA ILE A 59 22.45 -16.86 -0.40
C ILE A 59 23.09 -16.19 -1.61
N LYS A 60 22.51 -16.42 -2.79
CA LYS A 60 22.91 -15.83 -4.08
C LYS A 60 21.84 -14.95 -4.71
N TYR A 61 20.59 -15.08 -4.25
CA TYR A 61 19.44 -14.34 -4.79
C TYR A 61 18.40 -14.11 -3.69
N ILE A 62 17.81 -12.92 -3.70
CA ILE A 62 16.69 -12.59 -2.82
C ILE A 62 15.53 -12.06 -3.65
N GLY A 63 14.38 -12.75 -3.62
CA GLY A 63 13.11 -12.33 -4.21
C GLY A 63 12.17 -11.80 -3.13
N VAL A 64 11.64 -10.59 -3.31
CA VAL A 64 10.68 -9.99 -2.38
C VAL A 64 9.28 -10.04 -2.99
N LEU A 65 8.38 -10.79 -2.35
CA LEU A 65 6.96 -10.91 -2.71
C LEU A 65 6.18 -9.63 -2.33
N ALA A 66 6.68 -8.48 -2.77
CA ALA A 66 6.07 -7.17 -2.54
C ALA A 66 6.66 -6.11 -3.48
N THR A 67 6.02 -4.94 -3.56
CA THR A 67 6.62 -3.74 -4.16
C THR A 67 7.64 -3.09 -3.22
N GLY A 68 7.32 -3.00 -1.91
CA GLY A 68 8.23 -2.48 -0.90
C GLY A 68 9.25 -3.55 -0.46
N PHE A 69 10.48 -3.13 -0.23
CA PHE A 69 11.61 -4.00 0.10
C PHE A 69 12.36 -3.56 1.36
N ASN A 70 11.75 -2.73 2.20
CA ASN A 70 12.35 -2.21 3.44
C ASN A 70 12.69 -3.31 4.47
N ASN A 71 12.24 -4.54 4.24
CA ASN A 71 12.56 -5.71 5.05
C ASN A 71 13.89 -6.38 4.68
N VAL A 72 14.61 -5.89 3.66
CA VAL A 72 15.91 -6.41 3.24
C VAL A 72 16.96 -5.31 3.36
N ASP A 73 18.10 -5.61 3.97
CA ASP A 73 19.29 -4.78 3.95
C ASP A 73 19.95 -4.88 2.56
N ILE A 74 19.50 -3.99 1.67
CA ILE A 74 19.93 -3.98 0.27
C ILE A 74 21.39 -3.58 0.08
N GLU A 75 21.96 -2.80 1.01
CA GLU A 75 23.38 -2.40 0.97
C GLU A 75 24.26 -3.59 1.37
N ALA A 76 23.92 -4.30 2.45
CA ALA A 76 24.63 -5.50 2.85
C ALA A 76 24.51 -6.62 1.81
N ALA A 77 23.37 -6.76 1.12
CA ALA A 77 23.21 -7.70 0.02
C ALA A 77 24.07 -7.30 -1.19
N ALA A 78 24.08 -6.01 -1.56
CA ALA A 78 24.90 -5.50 -2.67
C ALA A 78 26.38 -5.72 -2.43
N ALA A 79 26.89 -5.47 -1.22
CA ALA A 79 28.29 -5.70 -0.84
C ALA A 79 28.75 -7.17 -1.00
N ARG A 80 27.80 -8.10 -1.13
CA ARG A 80 28.06 -9.55 -1.32
C ARG A 80 27.76 -10.04 -2.75
N GLY A 81 27.46 -9.13 -3.67
CA GLY A 81 27.06 -9.51 -5.02
C GLY A 81 25.68 -10.16 -5.11
N ILE A 82 24.81 -10.01 -4.10
CA ILE A 82 23.49 -10.63 -4.06
C ILE A 82 22.45 -9.68 -4.67
N PRO A 83 21.85 -9.99 -5.83
CA PRO A 83 20.74 -9.22 -6.36
C PRO A 83 19.48 -9.40 -5.50
N VAL A 84 18.83 -8.28 -5.19
CA VAL A 84 17.51 -8.24 -4.56
C VAL A 84 16.50 -7.80 -5.60
N CYS A 85 15.52 -8.64 -5.89
CA CYS A 85 14.47 -8.37 -6.87
C CYS A 85 13.12 -8.26 -6.18
N ASN A 86 12.34 -7.24 -6.53
CA ASN A 86 10.97 -7.05 -6.03
C ASN A 86 9.91 -7.35 -7.10
N ALA A 87 8.62 -7.30 -6.74
CA ALA A 87 7.55 -7.57 -7.68
C ALA A 87 7.06 -6.31 -8.43
N GLY A 88 7.84 -5.23 -8.42
CA GLY A 88 7.50 -4.02 -9.16
C GLY A 88 6.12 -3.46 -8.78
N SER A 89 5.25 -3.27 -9.78
CA SER A 89 3.95 -2.58 -9.63
C SER A 89 2.75 -3.52 -9.82
N TYR A 90 2.83 -4.74 -9.32
CA TYR A 90 1.82 -5.78 -9.49
C TYR A 90 0.42 -5.41 -8.98
N SER A 91 0.33 -4.53 -7.98
CA SER A 91 -0.91 -4.19 -7.27
C SER A 91 -1.50 -2.83 -7.65
N THR A 92 -1.00 -2.15 -8.68
CA THR A 92 -1.44 -0.80 -9.05
C THR A 92 -2.97 -0.70 -9.19
N ASP A 93 -3.58 -1.60 -9.97
CA ASP A 93 -5.02 -1.61 -10.19
C ASP A 93 -5.80 -1.93 -8.91
N ALA A 94 -5.34 -2.90 -8.14
CA ALA A 94 -5.97 -3.32 -6.91
C ALA A 94 -5.98 -2.20 -5.85
N VAL A 95 -4.84 -1.52 -5.65
CA VAL A 95 -4.75 -0.39 -4.71
C VAL A 95 -5.60 0.78 -5.19
N SER A 96 -5.57 1.12 -6.47
CA SER A 96 -6.42 2.18 -7.03
C SER A 96 -7.89 1.87 -6.86
N GLN A 97 -8.31 0.62 -7.06
CA GLN A 97 -9.67 0.16 -6.81
C GLN A 97 -10.07 0.32 -5.35
N LEU A 98 -9.19 -0.03 -4.39
CA LEU A 98 -9.46 0.13 -2.96
C LEU A 98 -9.62 1.61 -2.58
N VAL A 99 -8.80 2.51 -3.14
CA VAL A 99 -8.95 3.96 -2.92
C VAL A 99 -10.34 4.43 -3.32
N TYR A 100 -10.84 3.98 -4.50
CA TYR A 100 -12.19 4.34 -4.94
C TYR A 100 -13.29 3.62 -4.16
N ALA A 101 -13.05 2.41 -3.65
CA ALA A 101 -13.98 1.77 -2.73
C ALA A 101 -14.19 2.63 -1.46
N TYR A 102 -13.12 3.19 -0.90
CA TYR A 102 -13.21 4.11 0.25
C TYR A 102 -13.92 5.42 -0.11
N ILE A 103 -13.56 6.04 -1.24
CA ILE A 103 -14.21 7.27 -1.69
C ILE A 103 -15.72 7.03 -1.87
N LEU A 104 -16.10 5.97 -2.57
CA LEU A 104 -17.50 5.66 -2.84
C LEU A 104 -18.24 5.22 -1.58
N ASP A 105 -17.59 4.52 -0.65
CA ASP A 105 -18.19 4.21 0.65
C ASP A 105 -18.52 5.49 1.42
N HIS A 106 -17.59 6.45 1.47
CA HIS A 106 -17.82 7.74 2.14
C HIS A 106 -19.00 8.50 1.54
N PHE A 107 -19.02 8.66 0.20
CA PHE A 107 -19.98 9.53 -0.47
C PHE A 107 -21.34 8.87 -0.71
N ASN A 108 -21.43 7.56 -0.85
CA ASN A 108 -22.68 6.84 -1.15
C ASN A 108 -23.24 6.06 0.04
N ARG A 109 -22.43 5.69 1.04
CA ARG A 109 -22.81 4.97 2.26
C ARG A 109 -23.66 3.73 2.00
N VAL A 110 -23.37 2.98 0.93
CA VAL A 110 -24.20 1.87 0.43
C VAL A 110 -24.44 0.81 1.51
N SER A 111 -23.39 0.41 2.21
CA SER A 111 -23.48 -0.62 3.26
C SER A 111 -24.34 -0.16 4.45
N LEU A 112 -24.24 1.13 4.81
CA LEU A 112 -25.01 1.72 5.90
C LEU A 112 -26.50 1.78 5.54
N TYR A 113 -26.84 2.25 4.34
CA TYR A 113 -28.23 2.24 3.84
C TYR A 113 -28.79 0.82 3.78
N SER A 114 -28.02 -0.16 3.29
CA SER A 114 -28.44 -1.56 3.26
C SER A 114 -28.72 -2.12 4.65
N MET A 115 -27.93 -1.71 5.66
CA MET A 115 -28.17 -2.09 7.05
C MET A 115 -29.47 -1.49 7.58
N GLU A 116 -29.75 -0.20 7.31
CA GLU A 116 -30.98 0.46 7.72
C GLU A 116 -32.24 -0.23 7.12
N VAL A 117 -32.15 -0.66 5.85
CA VAL A 117 -33.24 -1.43 5.21
C VAL A 117 -33.51 -2.75 5.96
N ARG A 118 -32.45 -3.47 6.40
CA ARG A 118 -32.58 -4.71 7.18
C ARG A 118 -33.12 -4.48 8.59
N LEU A 119 -33.09 -3.24 9.06
CA LEU A 119 -33.68 -2.81 10.33
C LEU A 119 -35.10 -2.20 10.16
N ASP A 120 -35.76 -2.49 9.04
CA ASP A 120 -37.13 -2.08 8.70
C ASP A 120 -37.35 -0.56 8.67
N LYS A 121 -36.26 0.24 8.55
CA LYS A 121 -36.35 1.70 8.59
C LYS A 121 -37.00 2.27 7.33
N TRP A 122 -36.77 1.65 6.18
CA TRP A 122 -37.38 2.09 4.92
C TRP A 122 -38.84 1.65 4.84
N GLU A 123 -39.17 0.44 5.30
CA GLU A 123 -40.53 -0.08 5.33
C GLU A 123 -41.50 0.81 6.13
N THR A 124 -40.99 1.41 7.20
CA THR A 124 -41.76 2.33 8.09
C THR A 124 -41.60 3.81 7.70
N ALA A 125 -40.88 4.11 6.61
CA ALA A 125 -40.69 5.48 6.18
C ALA A 125 -41.98 6.10 5.60
N PRO A 126 -42.24 7.39 5.83
CA PRO A 126 -43.46 8.06 5.34
C PRO A 126 -43.44 8.35 3.85
N ALA A 127 -42.32 8.16 3.15
CA ALA A 127 -42.14 8.49 1.74
C ALA A 127 -41.44 7.33 1.01
N PHE A 128 -41.49 7.34 -0.33
CA PHE A 128 -40.87 6.33 -1.18
C PHE A 128 -39.32 6.23 -1.02
N SER A 129 -38.69 7.32 -0.58
CA SER A 129 -37.26 7.41 -0.31
C SER A 129 -36.99 7.60 1.17
N TYR A 130 -35.90 7.00 1.66
CA TYR A 130 -35.40 7.16 3.02
C TYR A 130 -33.90 7.55 2.95
N PHE A 131 -33.53 8.73 3.47
CA PHE A 131 -32.17 9.27 3.36
C PHE A 131 -31.72 9.98 4.66
N PRO A 132 -31.48 9.21 5.76
CA PRO A 132 -31.08 9.77 7.05
C PRO A 132 -29.62 10.24 7.08
N TYR A 133 -28.81 9.86 6.09
CA TYR A 133 -27.39 10.21 6.04
C TYR A 133 -27.10 11.12 4.87
N PRO A 134 -26.17 12.09 5.04
CA PRO A 134 -25.71 12.89 3.93
C PRO A 134 -24.93 12.03 2.92
N THR A 135 -25.26 12.21 1.66
CA THR A 135 -24.53 11.67 0.51
C THR A 135 -23.99 12.78 -0.36
N GLY A 136 -23.09 12.51 -1.28
CA GLY A 136 -22.53 13.54 -2.14
C GLY A 136 -22.08 12.99 -3.49
N GLU A 137 -21.93 13.91 -4.46
CA GLU A 137 -21.37 13.60 -5.77
C GLU A 137 -19.89 13.94 -5.83
N LEU A 138 -19.13 13.17 -6.63
CA LEU A 138 -17.70 13.39 -6.83
C LEU A 138 -17.42 14.49 -7.87
N ARG A 139 -18.35 14.73 -8.81
CA ARG A 139 -18.19 15.75 -9.83
C ARG A 139 -17.90 17.12 -9.22
N GLY A 140 -16.83 17.78 -9.69
CA GLY A 140 -16.41 19.10 -9.23
C GLY A 140 -15.68 19.14 -7.89
N LYS A 141 -15.59 18.00 -7.14
CA LYS A 141 -14.74 17.92 -5.95
C LYS A 141 -13.27 17.88 -6.34
N THR A 142 -12.41 18.32 -5.45
CA THR A 142 -10.97 18.35 -5.64
C THR A 142 -10.33 17.11 -4.98
N LEU A 143 -9.65 16.31 -5.78
CA LEU A 143 -8.85 15.16 -5.34
C LEU A 143 -7.37 15.58 -5.28
N GLY A 144 -6.82 15.67 -4.07
CA GLY A 144 -5.42 15.92 -3.81
C GLY A 144 -4.63 14.60 -3.72
N ILE A 145 -3.61 14.45 -4.54
CA ILE A 145 -2.79 13.26 -4.65
C ILE A 145 -1.37 13.58 -4.23
N ILE A 146 -0.90 12.98 -3.15
CA ILE A 146 0.50 13.11 -2.71
C ILE A 146 1.29 11.89 -3.17
N GLY A 147 2.21 12.10 -4.13
CA GLY A 147 2.94 11.05 -4.83
C GLY A 147 2.27 10.67 -6.16
N TYR A 148 2.98 10.93 -7.26
CA TYR A 148 2.47 10.73 -8.63
C TYR A 148 3.23 9.62 -9.37
N GLY A 149 3.43 8.49 -8.67
CA GLY A 149 3.91 7.23 -9.23
C GLY A 149 2.81 6.48 -10.00
N LYS A 150 2.99 5.19 -10.28
CA LYS A 150 2.03 4.37 -11.05
C LYS A 150 0.63 4.38 -10.41
N ILE A 151 0.53 4.21 -9.09
CA ILE A 151 -0.75 4.23 -8.36
C ILE A 151 -1.38 5.62 -8.41
N GLY A 152 -0.64 6.68 -8.07
CA GLY A 152 -1.15 8.04 -8.11
C GLY A 152 -1.64 8.48 -9.48
N LYS A 153 -0.97 8.06 -10.57
CA LYS A 153 -1.40 8.29 -11.96
C LYS A 153 -2.72 7.59 -12.27
N GLN A 154 -2.87 6.34 -11.85
CA GLN A 154 -4.11 5.57 -12.04
C GLN A 154 -5.27 6.20 -11.27
N VAL A 155 -5.05 6.56 -10.00
CA VAL A 155 -6.05 7.22 -9.15
C VAL A 155 -6.46 8.57 -9.75
N ALA A 156 -5.52 9.36 -10.27
CA ALA A 156 -5.81 10.61 -10.95
C ALA A 156 -6.69 10.42 -12.18
N ALA A 157 -6.39 9.43 -13.02
CA ALA A 157 -7.15 9.14 -14.23
C ALA A 157 -8.60 8.72 -13.92
N ILE A 158 -8.80 7.87 -12.90
CA ILE A 158 -10.14 7.46 -12.46
C ILE A 158 -10.91 8.67 -11.88
N GLY A 159 -10.26 9.53 -11.07
CA GLY A 159 -10.88 10.73 -10.53
C GLY A 159 -11.33 11.71 -11.61
N ALA A 160 -10.50 11.90 -12.63
CA ALA A 160 -10.86 12.72 -13.78
C ALA A 160 -12.09 12.14 -14.52
N ALA A 161 -12.21 10.82 -14.64
CA ALA A 161 -13.39 10.18 -15.24
C ALA A 161 -14.67 10.40 -14.41
N PHE A 162 -14.58 10.55 -13.09
CA PHE A 162 -15.68 10.98 -12.22
C PHE A 162 -15.95 12.51 -12.29
N GLY A 163 -15.21 13.26 -13.10
CA GLY A 163 -15.35 14.71 -13.23
C GLY A 163 -14.78 15.50 -12.05
N MET A 164 -13.84 14.92 -11.30
CA MET A 164 -13.13 15.60 -10.22
C MET A 164 -12.04 16.53 -10.77
N ARG A 165 -11.70 17.56 -10.01
CA ARG A 165 -10.49 18.36 -10.22
C ARG A 165 -9.32 17.67 -9.55
N ILE A 166 -8.24 17.46 -10.28
CA ILE A 166 -7.07 16.73 -9.77
C ILE A 166 -5.95 17.74 -9.43
N MET A 167 -5.48 17.67 -8.19
CA MET A 167 -4.30 18.38 -7.71
C MET A 167 -3.24 17.38 -7.29
N ILE A 168 -1.99 17.61 -7.68
CA ILE A 168 -0.88 16.69 -7.44
C ILE A 168 0.24 17.41 -6.70
N SER A 169 0.76 16.76 -5.67
CA SER A 169 2.03 17.14 -5.06
C SER A 169 3.01 15.96 -5.17
N THR A 170 4.14 16.20 -5.79
CA THR A 170 5.18 15.20 -6.04
C THR A 170 6.57 15.83 -5.97
N ARG A 171 7.59 15.02 -5.63
CA ARG A 171 8.98 15.49 -5.52
C ARG A 171 9.55 15.94 -6.87
N THR A 172 9.25 15.19 -7.92
CA THR A 172 9.72 15.49 -9.28
C THR A 172 8.53 15.92 -10.12
N GLU A 173 8.61 17.08 -10.73
CA GLU A 173 7.56 17.57 -11.62
C GLU A 173 7.45 16.63 -12.83
N PRO A 174 6.25 16.08 -13.09
CA PRO A 174 6.08 15.12 -14.17
C PRO A 174 5.98 15.85 -15.51
N GLU A 175 6.70 15.36 -16.51
CA GLU A 175 6.58 15.85 -17.88
C GLU A 175 5.15 15.59 -18.40
N ASN A 176 4.58 16.59 -19.10
CA ASN A 176 3.26 16.51 -19.74
C ASN A 176 2.11 16.10 -18.80
N CYS A 177 2.13 16.55 -17.53
CA CYS A 177 1.06 16.28 -16.60
C CYS A 177 -0.22 17.03 -16.98
N PRO A 178 -1.37 16.35 -17.22
CA PRO A 178 -2.61 17.00 -17.59
C PRO A 178 -3.35 17.63 -16.39
N TYR A 179 -2.78 17.54 -15.19
CA TYR A 179 -3.39 17.96 -13.92
C TYR A 179 -2.59 19.09 -13.27
N THR A 180 -3.21 19.76 -12.30
CA THR A 180 -2.56 20.83 -11.55
C THR A 180 -1.49 20.28 -10.61
N VAL A 181 -0.23 20.61 -10.85
CA VAL A 181 0.88 20.34 -9.91
C VAL A 181 0.99 21.53 -8.96
N THR A 182 1.08 21.28 -7.66
CA THR A 182 1.04 22.31 -6.63
C THR A 182 1.86 21.94 -5.39
N SER A 183 2.03 22.89 -4.48
CA SER A 183 2.65 22.66 -3.17
C SER A 183 1.80 21.73 -2.30
N LYS A 184 2.43 21.06 -1.32
CA LYS A 184 1.69 20.24 -0.32
C LYS A 184 0.69 21.12 0.44
N GLU A 185 1.08 22.35 0.79
CA GLU A 185 0.23 23.26 1.55
C GLU A 185 -1.05 23.63 0.80
N GLU A 186 -0.95 24.02 -0.46
CA GLU A 186 -2.12 24.32 -1.30
C GLU A 186 -2.99 23.07 -1.51
N LEU A 187 -2.37 21.90 -1.73
CA LEU A 187 -3.09 20.65 -1.85
C LEU A 187 -3.92 20.37 -0.59
N PHE A 188 -3.35 20.53 0.61
CA PHE A 188 -4.09 20.34 1.86
C PHE A 188 -5.25 21.33 2.00
N ARG A 189 -5.04 22.60 1.65
CA ARG A 189 -6.08 23.66 1.80
C ARG A 189 -7.28 23.46 0.87
N TYR A 190 -7.04 23.01 -0.36
CA TYR A 190 -8.08 23.06 -1.40
C TYR A 190 -8.70 21.70 -1.72
N SER A 191 -8.16 20.60 -1.24
CA SER A 191 -8.70 19.28 -1.52
C SER A 191 -9.92 18.94 -0.67
N ASP A 192 -10.88 18.25 -1.27
CA ASP A 192 -12.01 17.61 -0.60
C ASP A 192 -11.68 16.17 -0.22
N ILE A 193 -10.78 15.56 -0.98
CA ILE A 193 -10.26 14.22 -0.75
C ILE A 193 -8.75 14.28 -0.89
N ILE A 194 -8.03 13.73 0.08
CA ILE A 194 -6.56 13.64 0.05
C ILE A 194 -6.16 12.18 0.10
N THR A 195 -5.32 11.76 -0.83
CA THR A 195 -4.84 10.37 -0.89
C THR A 195 -3.33 10.30 -1.02
N LEU A 196 -2.74 9.39 -0.22
CA LEU A 196 -1.29 9.24 -0.10
C LEU A 196 -0.80 8.07 -0.94
N HIS A 197 0.15 8.34 -1.85
CA HIS A 197 0.80 7.37 -2.74
C HIS A 197 2.32 7.59 -2.79
N CYS A 198 2.87 8.28 -1.79
CA CYS A 198 4.31 8.47 -1.63
C CYS A 198 4.95 7.33 -0.83
N PRO A 199 6.24 7.01 -1.04
CA PRO A 199 6.99 6.11 -0.17
C PRO A 199 7.19 6.75 1.22
N LEU A 200 7.48 5.92 2.22
CA LEU A 200 7.97 6.40 3.52
C LEU A 200 9.46 6.72 3.40
N THR A 201 9.79 7.96 3.64
CA THR A 201 11.16 8.51 3.66
C THR A 201 11.25 9.53 4.81
N GLU A 202 12.43 10.03 5.13
CA GLU A 202 12.60 11.10 6.12
C GLU A 202 11.71 12.34 5.82
N GLU A 203 11.48 12.64 4.52
CA GLU A 203 10.65 13.78 4.10
C GLU A 203 9.14 13.53 4.22
N THR A 204 8.71 12.27 4.25
CA THR A 204 7.30 11.86 4.26
C THR A 204 6.90 11.19 5.58
N GLU A 205 7.83 10.91 6.46
CA GLU A 205 7.54 10.45 7.82
C GLU A 205 6.77 11.53 8.58
N GLY A 206 5.65 11.14 9.17
CA GLY A 206 4.77 12.07 9.87
C GLY A 206 4.26 13.24 9.00
N LEU A 207 4.16 13.05 7.69
CA LEU A 207 3.64 14.06 6.75
C LEU A 207 2.25 14.57 7.17
N ILE A 208 1.40 13.64 7.60
CA ILE A 208 0.09 13.96 8.17
C ILE A 208 0.26 14.09 9.68
N ASN A 209 0.19 15.31 10.15
CA ASN A 209 0.38 15.69 11.54
C ASN A 209 -0.53 16.87 11.90
N LYS A 210 -0.52 17.31 13.15
CA LYS A 210 -1.37 18.40 13.64
C LYS A 210 -1.31 19.67 12.78
N LYS A 211 -0.15 20.03 12.23
CA LYS A 211 0.01 21.24 11.40
C LYS A 211 -0.64 21.07 10.04
N THR A 212 -0.42 19.92 9.38
CA THR A 212 -0.99 19.66 8.04
C THR A 212 -2.49 19.36 8.12
N LEU A 213 -2.96 18.69 9.18
CA LEU A 213 -4.39 18.50 9.45
C LEU A 213 -5.13 19.82 9.64
N ALA A 214 -4.53 20.80 10.33
CA ALA A 214 -5.11 22.13 10.51
C ALA A 214 -5.25 22.96 9.20
N LEU A 215 -4.61 22.55 8.11
CA LEU A 215 -4.77 23.16 6.80
C LEU A 215 -5.94 22.57 6.01
N MET A 216 -6.37 21.37 6.36
CA MET A 216 -7.40 20.65 5.61
C MET A 216 -8.79 21.24 5.88
N LYS A 217 -9.72 21.03 4.94
CA LYS A 217 -11.12 21.35 5.16
C LYS A 217 -11.71 20.41 6.21
N GLU A 218 -12.58 20.90 7.08
CA GLU A 218 -13.33 20.08 8.02
C GLU A 218 -14.16 18.98 7.31
N SER A 219 -14.62 19.28 6.10
CA SER A 219 -15.34 18.33 5.23
C SER A 219 -14.44 17.37 4.44
N ALA A 220 -13.12 17.51 4.53
CA ALA A 220 -12.21 16.67 3.77
C ALA A 220 -12.10 15.25 4.34
N ILE A 221 -11.74 14.31 3.48
CA ILE A 221 -11.38 12.95 3.90
C ILE A 221 -9.91 12.65 3.55
N LEU A 222 -9.27 11.86 4.41
CA LEU A 222 -7.91 11.38 4.22
C LEU A 222 -7.92 9.90 3.86
N ILE A 223 -7.16 9.51 2.86
CA ILE A 223 -6.98 8.11 2.46
C ILE A 223 -5.50 7.75 2.48
N ASN A 224 -5.13 6.71 3.18
CA ASN A 224 -3.76 6.19 3.19
C ASN A 224 -3.73 4.70 2.83
N THR A 225 -3.23 4.42 1.63
CA THR A 225 -2.95 3.07 1.12
C THR A 225 -1.45 2.91 0.80
N SER A 226 -0.59 3.78 1.34
CA SER A 226 0.86 3.79 1.08
C SER A 226 1.67 3.17 2.22
N ARG A 227 1.97 3.94 3.26
CA ARG A 227 2.71 3.50 4.46
C ARG A 227 2.15 4.20 5.69
N GLY A 228 1.97 3.45 6.79
CA GLY A 228 1.42 3.99 8.04
C GLY A 228 2.26 5.09 8.66
N GLY A 229 3.59 4.98 8.62
CA GLY A 229 4.51 5.99 9.15
C GLY A 229 4.41 7.38 8.51
N THR A 230 3.67 7.54 7.40
CA THR A 230 3.37 8.86 6.83
C THR A 230 2.36 9.65 7.66
N VAL A 231 1.72 9.04 8.65
CA VAL A 231 0.66 9.61 9.48
C VAL A 231 1.05 9.54 10.95
N VAL A 232 0.96 10.66 11.65
CA VAL A 232 1.04 10.70 13.11
C VAL A 232 -0.35 10.30 13.66
N GLU A 233 -0.49 9.02 14.05
CA GLU A 233 -1.78 8.42 14.43
C GLU A 233 -2.51 9.18 15.54
N LYS A 234 -1.76 9.68 16.53
CA LYS A 234 -2.32 10.48 17.63
C LYS A 234 -2.95 11.77 17.13
N ASP A 235 -2.27 12.49 16.25
CA ASP A 235 -2.74 13.76 15.73
C ASP A 235 -3.99 13.56 14.86
N LEU A 236 -3.99 12.48 14.04
CA LEU A 236 -5.15 12.12 13.22
C LEU A 236 -6.37 11.75 14.08
N ALA A 237 -6.17 10.94 15.12
CA ALA A 237 -7.27 10.59 16.05
C ALA A 237 -7.83 11.83 16.77
N GLU A 238 -6.97 12.76 17.22
CA GLU A 238 -7.41 14.03 17.78
C GLU A 238 -8.24 14.84 16.79
N ALA A 239 -7.78 14.99 15.53
CA ALA A 239 -8.48 15.74 14.49
C ALA A 239 -9.87 15.13 14.20
N LEU A 240 -9.97 13.81 14.07
CA LEU A 240 -11.24 13.12 13.84
C LEU A 240 -12.21 13.30 15.02
N ASN A 241 -11.72 13.14 16.25
CA ASN A 241 -12.54 13.22 17.46
C ASN A 241 -13.07 14.65 17.73
N HIS A 242 -12.37 15.67 17.20
CA HIS A 242 -12.78 17.09 17.30
C HIS A 242 -13.42 17.62 16.00
N ASP A 243 -13.84 16.73 15.10
CA ASP A 243 -14.51 17.05 13.84
C ASP A 243 -13.74 18.02 12.93
N MET A 244 -12.40 18.07 13.06
CA MET A 244 -11.50 18.86 12.21
C MET A 244 -11.29 18.21 10.84
N LEU A 245 -11.69 16.96 10.67
CA LEU A 245 -11.65 16.18 9.44
C LEU A 245 -12.88 15.28 9.40
N ALA A 246 -13.52 15.16 8.24
CA ALA A 246 -14.77 14.41 8.12
C ALA A 246 -14.58 12.91 8.34
N ALA A 247 -13.53 12.31 7.79
CA ALA A 247 -13.22 10.89 7.93
C ALA A 247 -11.77 10.56 7.53
N ALA A 248 -11.29 9.40 7.97
CA ALA A 248 -10.05 8.79 7.47
C ALA A 248 -10.29 7.35 7.07
N TYR A 249 -9.64 6.92 5.97
CA TYR A 249 -9.66 5.57 5.43
C TYR A 249 -8.22 5.06 5.31
N LEU A 250 -7.86 4.07 6.11
CA LEU A 250 -6.49 3.64 6.31
C LEU A 250 -6.36 2.15 6.01
N ASP A 251 -5.58 1.78 5.00
CA ASP A 251 -5.22 0.38 4.74
C ASP A 251 -3.90 0.00 5.43
N VAL A 252 -3.19 0.99 5.95
CA VAL A 252 -1.87 0.84 6.57
C VAL A 252 -1.77 1.64 7.86
N LEU A 253 -1.04 1.11 8.84
CA LEU A 253 -0.77 1.72 10.13
C LEU A 253 0.73 1.79 10.40
N ALA A 254 1.14 2.63 11.36
CA ALA A 254 2.54 2.76 11.75
C ALA A 254 3.11 1.45 12.27
N GLN A 255 2.30 0.68 12.99
CA GLN A 255 2.62 -0.68 13.42
C GLN A 255 1.65 -1.66 12.77
N GLU A 256 2.18 -2.70 12.11
CA GLU A 256 1.44 -3.80 11.51
C GLU A 256 2.02 -5.15 11.94
N PRO A 257 1.21 -6.09 12.49
CA PRO A 257 -0.22 -5.97 12.82
C PRO A 257 -0.55 -4.84 13.78
N MET A 258 -1.79 -4.33 13.68
CA MET A 258 -2.28 -3.19 14.44
C MET A 258 -2.03 -3.35 15.95
N SER A 259 -1.42 -2.34 16.58
CA SER A 259 -1.31 -2.28 18.04
C SER A 259 -2.69 -2.22 18.70
N PRO A 260 -2.93 -2.96 19.79
CA PRO A 260 -4.17 -2.83 20.56
C PRO A 260 -4.39 -1.41 21.12
N ASP A 261 -3.29 -0.66 21.32
CA ASP A 261 -3.29 0.67 21.94
C ASP A 261 -3.34 1.82 20.92
N THR A 262 -3.48 1.54 19.62
CA THR A 262 -3.61 2.61 18.63
C THR A 262 -4.81 3.48 18.90
N PRO A 263 -4.66 4.82 18.94
CA PRO A 263 -5.77 5.74 19.18
C PRO A 263 -6.79 5.75 18.04
N LEU A 264 -6.41 5.26 16.86
CA LEU A 264 -7.25 5.25 15.66
C LEU A 264 -8.38 4.23 15.74
N LYS A 265 -8.22 3.15 16.51
CA LYS A 265 -9.22 2.07 16.63
C LYS A 265 -10.60 2.56 17.05
N HIS A 266 -10.65 3.60 17.87
CA HIS A 266 -11.88 4.17 18.42
C HIS A 266 -12.11 5.63 18.01
N ALA A 267 -11.31 6.15 17.07
CA ALA A 267 -11.49 7.49 16.54
C ALA A 267 -12.79 7.56 15.70
N LYS A 268 -13.48 8.70 15.79
CA LYS A 268 -14.67 8.95 14.99
C LYS A 268 -14.37 8.83 13.49
N ASN A 269 -15.27 8.20 12.75
CA ASN A 269 -15.19 8.14 11.27
C ASN A 269 -13.84 7.64 10.73
N CYS A 270 -13.12 6.82 11.49
CA CYS A 270 -11.89 6.17 11.08
C CYS A 270 -12.19 4.74 10.60
N VAL A 271 -12.00 4.48 9.32
CA VAL A 271 -12.16 3.16 8.73
C VAL A 271 -10.77 2.57 8.50
N ILE A 272 -10.51 1.40 9.08
CA ILE A 272 -9.21 0.72 8.98
C ILE A 272 -9.43 -0.64 8.33
N THR A 273 -8.62 -0.97 7.33
CA THR A 273 -8.53 -2.32 6.75
C THR A 273 -7.13 -2.88 6.95
N PRO A 274 -7.00 -4.21 7.11
CA PRO A 274 -5.74 -4.82 7.52
C PRO A 274 -4.78 -5.06 6.32
N HIS A 275 -4.33 -3.98 5.67
CA HIS A 275 -3.38 -3.98 4.56
C HIS A 275 -3.82 -4.90 3.40
N ILE A 276 -5.02 -4.64 2.87
CA ILE A 276 -5.68 -5.49 1.86
C ILE A 276 -5.56 -4.98 0.42
N GLY A 277 -4.93 -3.85 0.17
CA GLY A 277 -4.83 -3.26 -1.18
C GLY A 277 -4.18 -4.16 -2.23
N TRP A 278 -3.44 -5.19 -1.81
CA TRP A 278 -2.78 -6.17 -2.68
C TRP A 278 -3.47 -7.54 -2.75
N VAL A 279 -4.51 -7.76 -1.94
CA VAL A 279 -5.14 -9.08 -1.71
C VAL A 279 -5.96 -9.64 -2.89
N PRO A 280 -6.49 -8.86 -3.85
CA PRO A 280 -7.22 -9.42 -4.98
C PRO A 280 -6.49 -10.58 -5.66
N LEU A 281 -7.23 -11.61 -6.06
CA LEU A 281 -6.67 -12.84 -6.64
C LEU A 281 -5.76 -12.54 -7.84
N GLU A 282 -6.20 -11.64 -8.71
CA GLU A 282 -5.49 -11.22 -9.92
C GLU A 282 -4.16 -10.53 -9.58
N ALA A 283 -4.15 -9.69 -8.53
CA ALA A 283 -2.93 -9.05 -8.06
C ALA A 283 -1.93 -10.08 -7.48
N ARG A 284 -2.42 -11.06 -6.71
CA ARG A 284 -1.58 -12.13 -6.16
C ARG A 284 -1.05 -13.08 -7.23
N LYS A 285 -1.82 -13.35 -8.28
CA LYS A 285 -1.32 -14.11 -9.44
C LYS A 285 -0.18 -13.35 -10.11
N ARG A 286 -0.39 -12.06 -10.47
CA ARG A 286 0.67 -11.22 -11.04
C ARG A 286 1.92 -11.16 -10.17
N LEU A 287 1.74 -11.06 -8.84
CA LEU A 287 2.85 -11.08 -7.89
C LEU A 287 3.72 -12.33 -8.05
N LEU A 288 3.09 -13.51 -8.07
CA LEU A 288 3.80 -14.78 -8.21
C LEU A 288 4.41 -14.93 -9.61
N ASP A 289 3.70 -14.52 -10.67
CA ASP A 289 4.20 -14.57 -12.05
C ASP A 289 5.47 -13.71 -12.20
N ILE A 290 5.44 -12.46 -11.71
CA ILE A 290 6.60 -11.56 -11.75
C ILE A 290 7.76 -12.14 -10.92
N THR A 291 7.48 -12.73 -9.76
CA THR A 291 8.54 -13.30 -8.91
C THR A 291 9.17 -14.52 -9.57
N GLU A 292 8.38 -15.35 -10.25
CA GLU A 292 8.88 -16.49 -11.03
C GLU A 292 9.72 -16.01 -12.21
N ASP A 293 9.27 -14.99 -12.95
CA ASP A 293 10.01 -14.41 -14.06
C ASP A 293 11.32 -13.77 -13.60
N ASN A 294 11.33 -13.11 -12.43
CA ASN A 294 12.55 -12.57 -11.83
C ASN A 294 13.57 -13.68 -11.51
N LEU A 295 13.11 -14.79 -10.92
CA LEU A 295 13.98 -15.92 -10.61
C LEU A 295 14.56 -16.56 -11.89
N ARG A 296 13.72 -16.79 -12.92
CA ARG A 296 14.16 -17.25 -14.26
C ARG A 296 15.17 -16.29 -14.89
N GLY A 297 14.90 -14.98 -14.79
CA GLY A 297 15.79 -13.93 -15.27
C GLY A 297 17.16 -13.99 -14.59
N TRP A 298 17.19 -14.14 -13.25
CA TRP A 298 18.44 -14.32 -12.52
C TRP A 298 19.21 -15.58 -12.95
N GLN A 299 18.55 -16.73 -13.05
CA GLN A 299 19.16 -17.99 -13.50
C GLN A 299 19.75 -17.89 -14.91
N SER A 300 19.17 -17.05 -15.77
CA SER A 300 19.67 -16.77 -17.13
C SER A 300 20.61 -15.55 -17.21
N GLN A 301 21.13 -15.08 -16.08
CA GLN A 301 22.05 -13.91 -15.99
C GLN A 301 21.44 -12.59 -16.51
N ASN A 302 20.13 -12.47 -16.46
CA ASN A 302 19.39 -11.26 -16.84
C ASN A 302 18.32 -10.91 -15.76
N PRO A 303 18.72 -10.59 -14.51
CA PRO A 303 17.81 -10.30 -13.42
C PRO A 303 16.97 -9.07 -13.71
N GLN A 304 15.66 -9.18 -13.42
CA GLN A 304 14.67 -8.12 -13.61
C GLN A 304 14.24 -7.53 -12.27
N HIS A 305 13.73 -6.29 -12.27
CA HIS A 305 13.22 -5.61 -11.08
C HIS A 305 14.23 -5.55 -9.91
N VAL A 306 15.50 -5.42 -10.22
CA VAL A 306 16.58 -5.32 -9.23
C VAL A 306 16.46 -3.98 -8.48
N VAL A 307 16.48 -4.00 -7.16
CA VAL A 307 16.37 -2.81 -6.30
C VAL A 307 17.70 -2.35 -5.71
N ASN A 308 18.77 -3.15 -5.87
CA ASN A 308 20.14 -2.86 -5.44
C ASN A 308 21.15 -3.04 -6.60
N PRO A 309 21.09 -2.23 -7.66
CA PRO A 309 21.86 -2.44 -8.89
C PRO A 309 23.39 -2.44 -8.69
N ASP A 310 23.88 -1.91 -7.57
CA ASP A 310 25.30 -1.90 -7.23
C ASP A 310 25.88 -3.29 -6.89
N TYR A 311 25.01 -4.33 -6.69
CA TYR A 311 25.47 -5.70 -6.46
C TYR A 311 26.42 -6.22 -7.55
N ALA A 312 26.25 -5.78 -8.80
CA ALA A 312 27.08 -6.19 -9.92
C ALA A 312 28.52 -5.62 -9.88
N ARG A 313 28.83 -4.71 -8.94
CA ARG A 313 30.18 -4.19 -8.73
C ARG A 313 31.03 -5.13 -7.87
N ALA A 314 30.40 -5.80 -6.89
CA ALA A 314 31.08 -6.74 -6.00
C ALA A 314 31.53 -8.04 -6.69
N GLU A 315 30.94 -8.39 -7.85
CA GLU A 315 31.39 -9.54 -8.66
C GLU A 315 32.67 -9.25 -9.47
N LYS A 316 33.16 -7.99 -9.50
CA LYS A 316 34.30 -7.57 -10.32
C LYS A 316 35.57 -7.28 -9.51
N GLU A 317 35.51 -7.32 -8.18
CA GLU A 317 36.62 -7.23 -7.25
C GLU A 317 36.97 -8.60 -6.67
#